data_01fea6beb638ea48d80200ecea1ca544
#
_entry.id   01fea6beb638ea48d80200ecea1ca544
#
_cell.length_a   1.000
_cell.length_b   1.000
_cell.length_c   1.000
_cell.angle_alpha   90.00
_cell.angle_beta   90.00
_cell.angle_gamma   90.00
#
_symmetry.space_group_name_H-M   'P 1'
#
loop_
_entity.id
_entity.type
_entity.pdbx_description
1 polymer ?
#
loop_
_entity_poly.entity_id
_entity_poly.type
_entity_poly.pdbx_seq_one_letter_code
_entity_poly.pdbx_strand_id
1 'polypeptide(L)'
;DMWSVNTACYAAIRGAPQLLGLGTGGSMTGKHADIILTDDIVNLQDRLSAVERKRICGVYQELQNIRNPGGRILNTGTPWHPDDAFRLMPPPEKYDCYQTGLLTKDAIAKLRAAMSPTLFAANYELRHIATGGGLFEAHPPETEDPLLLRDGIAHLDASYGGEDFTALTCGCIRGGRAYLYGRIWQKPVDSVLDEALSEARRLLC
;
A
#
# COMPACT_ATOMS: atom_id res chain seq x y z
N ASP A 1 17.03 -8.03 18.44
CA ASP A 1 18.30 -7.88 19.18
C ASP A 1 18.13 -6.90 20.33
N MET A 2 18.64 -7.26 21.51
CA MET A 2 18.61 -6.42 22.70
C MET A 2 20.03 -5.97 23.06
N TRP A 3 20.19 -4.69 23.32
CA TRP A 3 21.49 -4.07 23.55
C TRP A 3 21.46 -3.22 24.81
N SER A 4 22.53 -3.20 25.56
CA SER A 4 22.67 -2.32 26.70
C SER A 4 24.00 -1.54 26.60
N VAL A 5 23.97 -0.29 27.02
CA VAL A 5 25.16 0.57 27.04
C VAL A 5 25.94 0.38 28.33
N ASN A 6 27.09 0.99 28.42
CA ASN A 6 27.98 0.95 29.56
C ASN A 6 27.22 1.31 30.85
N THR A 7 27.51 0.60 31.92
CA THR A 7 26.89 0.69 33.26
C THR A 7 26.88 2.11 33.82
N ALA A 8 27.89 2.95 33.49
CA ALA A 8 27.95 4.34 33.97
C ALA A 8 26.82 5.24 33.42
N CYS A 9 26.24 4.88 32.24
CA CYS A 9 25.14 5.61 31.62
C CYS A 9 23.79 4.85 31.78
N TYR A 10 23.80 3.73 32.48
CA TYR A 10 22.66 2.84 32.59
C TYR A 10 21.88 3.12 33.89
N ALA A 11 20.79 3.80 33.77
CA ALA A 11 19.76 3.86 34.79
C ALA A 11 18.73 2.76 34.59
N ALA A 12 19.16 1.48 34.63
CA ALA A 12 18.26 0.36 34.40
C ALA A 12 17.20 0.29 35.47
N ILE A 13 16.02 0.58 35.07
CA ILE A 13 14.84 0.33 35.86
C ILE A 13 14.25 -0.99 35.33
N ARG A 14 14.21 -2.01 36.20
CA ARG A 14 13.48 -3.28 35.95
C ARG A 14 14.09 -4.24 34.93
N GLY A 15 15.38 -4.23 34.67
CA GLY A 15 16.04 -5.21 33.78
C GLY A 15 15.63 -5.11 32.30
N ALA A 16 15.00 -4.00 31.90
CA ALA A 16 14.67 -3.76 30.50
C ALA A 16 15.91 -3.40 29.70
N PRO A 17 16.04 -3.82 28.43
CA PRO A 17 17.15 -3.39 27.58
C PRO A 17 17.05 -1.89 27.28
N GLN A 18 18.19 -1.22 27.12
CA GLN A 18 18.22 0.19 26.76
C GLN A 18 17.94 0.43 25.28
N LEU A 19 18.25 -0.53 24.44
CA LEU A 19 17.96 -0.53 23.01
C LEU A 19 17.32 -1.86 22.64
N LEU A 20 16.17 -1.80 21.98
CA LEU A 20 15.41 -2.96 21.54
C LEU A 20 15.02 -2.78 20.06
N GLY A 21 15.48 -3.70 19.19
CA GLY A 21 15.06 -3.78 17.80
C GLY A 21 13.91 -4.79 17.63
N LEU A 22 12.84 -4.36 16.99
CA LEU A 22 11.66 -5.21 16.69
C LEU A 22 11.23 -5.01 15.24
N GLY A 23 10.86 -6.12 14.58
CA GLY A 23 10.13 -6.04 13.31
C GLY A 23 8.63 -5.77 13.54
N THR A 24 7.96 -5.28 12.52
CA THR A 24 6.51 -4.92 12.55
C THR A 24 5.58 -6.13 12.79
N GLY A 25 6.09 -7.36 12.72
CA GLY A 25 5.38 -8.59 13.11
C GLY A 25 5.68 -9.06 14.53
N GLY A 26 6.59 -8.40 15.25
CA GLY A 26 6.95 -8.74 16.63
C GLY A 26 5.93 -8.22 17.65
N SER A 27 5.87 -8.88 18.82
CA SER A 27 5.01 -8.41 19.90
C SER A 27 5.58 -7.15 20.56
N MET A 28 4.81 -6.08 20.56
CA MET A 28 5.11 -4.82 21.25
C MET A 28 4.46 -4.74 22.63
N THR A 29 3.56 -5.66 22.94
CA THR A 29 2.81 -5.69 24.21
C THR A 29 3.75 -5.72 25.42
N GLY A 30 3.51 -4.86 26.39
CA GLY A 30 4.30 -4.76 27.62
C GLY A 30 5.67 -4.13 27.47
N LYS A 31 5.99 -3.58 26.30
CA LYS A 31 7.19 -2.75 26.08
C LYS A 31 6.88 -1.30 26.41
N HIS A 32 7.92 -0.57 26.82
CA HIS A 32 7.84 0.87 27.06
C HIS A 32 9.14 1.52 26.61
N ALA A 33 9.03 2.70 26.00
CA ALA A 33 10.20 3.41 25.49
C ALA A 33 10.03 4.94 25.60
N ASP A 34 11.14 5.61 25.89
CA ASP A 34 11.22 7.07 25.90
C ASP A 34 11.42 7.63 24.49
N ILE A 35 12.11 6.87 23.65
CA ILE A 35 12.33 7.19 22.23
C ILE A 35 11.98 5.96 21.41
N ILE A 36 11.12 6.15 20.41
CA ILE A 36 10.77 5.15 19.42
C ILE A 36 11.28 5.65 18.07
N LEU A 37 12.07 4.83 17.39
CA LEU A 37 12.52 5.08 16.02
C LEU A 37 11.78 4.10 15.10
N THR A 38 11.06 4.61 14.12
CA THR A 38 10.54 3.77 13.04
C THR A 38 11.43 3.95 11.82
N ASP A 39 11.88 2.85 11.25
CA ASP A 39 12.74 2.82 10.08
C ASP A 39 12.10 1.95 9.01
N ASP A 40 11.70 2.56 7.89
CA ASP A 40 11.05 1.90 6.74
C ASP A 40 9.91 0.93 7.10
N ILE A 41 9.09 1.27 8.10
CA ILE A 41 7.91 0.46 8.44
C ILE A 41 6.86 0.47 7.33
N VAL A 42 6.86 1.50 6.48
CA VAL A 42 6.10 1.59 5.23
C VAL A 42 7.00 1.14 4.10
N ASN A 43 6.53 0.21 3.27
CA ASN A 43 7.33 -0.41 2.23
C ASN A 43 6.53 -0.66 0.94
N LEU A 44 7.13 -1.31 -0.05
CA LEU A 44 6.49 -1.57 -1.34
C LEU A 44 5.18 -2.37 -1.22
N GLN A 45 5.03 -3.23 -0.22
CA GLN A 45 3.79 -4.00 -0.02
C GLN A 45 2.61 -3.10 0.36
N ASP A 46 2.89 -2.02 1.11
CA ASP A 46 1.87 -1.00 1.43
C ASP A 46 1.30 -0.33 0.18
N ARG A 47 2.10 -0.20 -0.88
CA ARG A 47 1.61 0.29 -2.16
C ARG A 47 0.63 -0.68 -2.81
N LEU A 48 0.93 -1.97 -2.78
CA LEU A 48 0.22 -3.00 -3.52
C LEU A 48 -1.03 -3.51 -2.79
N SER A 49 -1.02 -3.49 -1.45
CA SER A 49 -2.03 -4.13 -0.61
C SER A 49 -2.70 -3.15 0.36
N ALA A 50 -4.02 -2.97 0.23
CA ALA A 50 -4.81 -2.21 1.19
C ALA A 50 -4.83 -2.86 2.59
N VAL A 51 -4.79 -4.19 2.64
CA VAL A 51 -4.74 -4.96 3.89
C VAL A 51 -3.44 -4.68 4.63
N GLU A 52 -2.31 -4.69 3.89
CA GLU A 52 -1.01 -4.39 4.48
C GLU A 52 -0.93 -2.94 4.98
N ARG A 53 -1.44 -1.96 4.21
CA ARG A 53 -1.54 -0.57 4.67
C ARG A 53 -2.31 -0.45 5.98
N LYS A 54 -3.48 -1.10 6.06
CA LYS A 54 -4.30 -1.11 7.28
C LYS A 54 -3.55 -1.73 8.46
N ARG A 55 -2.83 -2.83 8.22
CA ARG A 55 -1.99 -3.50 9.24
C ARG A 55 -0.90 -2.57 9.76
N ILE A 56 -0.12 -1.94 8.87
CA ILE A 56 0.97 -1.03 9.26
C ILE A 56 0.44 0.22 9.96
N CYS A 57 -0.70 0.76 9.51
CA CYS A 57 -1.39 1.84 10.22
C CYS A 57 -1.74 1.42 11.67
N GLY A 58 -2.23 0.20 11.88
CA GLY A 58 -2.50 -0.35 13.20
C GLY A 58 -1.24 -0.47 14.04
N VAL A 59 -0.16 -1.02 13.47
CA VAL A 59 1.16 -1.10 14.13
C VAL A 59 1.62 0.30 14.58
N TYR A 60 1.55 1.29 13.71
CA TYR A 60 1.94 2.67 14.07
C TYR A 60 1.10 3.24 15.22
N GLN A 61 -0.20 2.97 15.23
CA GLN A 61 -1.07 3.40 16.33
C GLN A 61 -0.72 2.73 17.65
N GLU A 62 -0.32 1.45 17.63
CA GLU A 62 0.12 0.74 18.84
C GLU A 62 1.41 1.32 19.44
N LEU A 63 2.28 1.94 18.63
CA LEU A 63 3.48 2.61 19.14
C LEU A 63 3.13 3.74 20.14
N GLN A 64 1.95 4.34 20.03
CA GLN A 64 1.50 5.36 20.99
C GLN A 64 1.27 4.76 22.38
N ASN A 65 0.90 3.48 22.48
CA ASN A 65 0.62 2.80 23.74
C ASN A 65 1.91 2.41 24.48
N ILE A 66 3.02 2.21 23.75
CA ILE A 66 4.31 1.84 24.37
C ILE A 66 5.20 3.06 24.64
N ARG A 67 4.84 4.22 24.13
CA ARG A 67 5.56 5.47 24.37
C ARG A 67 5.30 5.96 25.79
N ASN A 68 6.38 6.14 26.56
CA ASN A 68 6.29 6.74 27.89
C ASN A 68 5.77 8.20 27.83
N PRO A 69 5.14 8.70 28.91
CA PRO A 69 4.79 10.12 29.02
C PRO A 69 6.01 11.01 28.79
N GLY A 70 5.91 11.97 27.89
CA GLY A 70 7.04 12.85 27.51
C GLY A 70 8.00 12.24 26.48
N GLY A 71 7.84 10.97 26.14
CA GLY A 71 8.64 10.29 25.10
C GLY A 71 8.33 10.80 23.69
N ARG A 72 9.18 10.43 22.73
CA ARG A 72 9.11 10.88 21.34
C ARG A 72 9.10 9.70 20.37
N ILE A 73 8.40 9.88 19.24
CA ILE A 73 8.47 8.98 18.09
C ILE A 73 9.14 9.76 16.95
N LEU A 74 10.19 9.21 16.40
CA LEU A 74 10.91 9.72 15.24
C LEU A 74 10.69 8.73 14.09
N ASN A 75 10.25 9.22 12.95
CA ASN A 75 9.88 8.39 11.82
C ASN A 75 10.82 8.66 10.65
N THR A 76 11.37 7.59 10.07
CA THR A 76 12.12 7.64 8.82
C THR A 76 11.53 6.63 7.84
N GLY A 77 11.62 6.93 6.56
CA GLY A 77 11.17 6.01 5.52
C GLY A 77 10.76 6.68 4.23
N THR A 78 10.28 5.87 3.31
CA THR A 78 9.88 6.25 1.96
C THR A 78 8.36 6.20 1.84
N PRO A 79 7.70 7.23 1.30
CA PRO A 79 6.26 7.21 1.06
C PRO A 79 5.92 6.33 -0.16
N TRP A 80 4.95 5.42 -0.01
CA TRP A 80 4.56 4.49 -1.06
C TRP A 80 3.12 4.66 -1.55
N HIS A 81 2.22 5.15 -0.69
CA HIS A 81 0.81 5.32 -1.02
C HIS A 81 0.20 6.48 -0.23
N PRO A 82 -0.76 7.26 -0.80
CA PRO A 82 -1.43 8.34 -0.05
C PRO A 82 -2.08 7.91 1.27
N ASP A 83 -2.55 6.65 1.34
CA ASP A 83 -3.19 6.08 2.53
C ASP A 83 -2.26 5.18 3.36
N ASP A 84 -0.95 5.28 3.19
CA ASP A 84 0.00 4.58 4.05
C ASP A 84 0.11 5.22 5.44
N ALA A 85 0.94 4.63 6.33
CA ALA A 85 1.05 5.09 7.71
C ALA A 85 1.64 6.50 7.86
N PHE A 86 2.29 7.05 6.83
CA PHE A 86 2.78 8.44 6.88
C PHE A 86 1.66 9.46 7.09
N ARG A 87 0.42 9.16 6.67
CA ARG A 87 -0.74 10.04 6.94
C ARG A 87 -1.05 10.21 8.43
N LEU A 88 -0.59 9.29 9.28
CA LEU A 88 -0.79 9.31 10.74
C LEU A 88 0.39 9.95 11.47
N MET A 89 1.49 10.22 10.76
CA MET A 89 2.71 10.79 11.31
C MET A 89 2.66 12.32 11.23
N PRO A 90 3.48 13.04 12.02
CA PRO A 90 3.68 14.47 11.83
C PRO A 90 4.13 14.78 10.40
N PRO A 91 3.89 16.01 9.89
CA PRO A 91 4.35 16.41 8.56
C PRO A 91 5.85 16.15 8.42
N PRO A 92 6.29 15.39 7.39
CA PRO A 92 7.69 15.01 7.24
C PRO A 92 8.53 16.15 6.66
N GLU A 93 9.76 16.23 7.06
CA GLU A 93 10.80 16.88 6.28
C GLU A 93 11.23 15.92 5.17
N LYS A 94 11.32 16.42 3.95
CA LYS A 94 11.66 15.62 2.77
C LYS A 94 13.02 16.06 2.22
N TYR A 95 13.86 15.08 1.97
CA TYR A 95 15.19 15.26 1.40
C TYR A 95 15.32 14.40 0.15
N ASP A 96 14.81 14.88 -0.98
CA ASP A 96 14.86 14.17 -2.25
C ASP A 96 16.27 14.10 -2.85
N CYS A 97 16.45 13.33 -3.89
CA CYS A 97 17.75 13.13 -4.54
C CYS A 97 18.35 14.39 -5.16
N TYR A 98 17.54 15.42 -5.39
CA TYR A 98 18.01 16.69 -5.97
C TYR A 98 18.49 17.66 -4.89
N GLN A 99 17.85 17.62 -3.73
CA GLN A 99 18.14 18.53 -2.62
C GLN A 99 19.37 18.10 -1.82
N THR A 100 19.59 16.79 -1.69
CA THR A 100 20.70 16.26 -0.87
C THR A 100 22.08 16.52 -1.46
N GLY A 101 22.19 16.68 -2.79
CA GLY A 101 23.48 16.80 -3.47
C GLY A 101 24.36 15.54 -3.39
N LEU A 102 23.86 14.43 -2.83
CA LEU A 102 24.60 13.18 -2.70
C LEU A 102 24.82 12.46 -4.03
N LEU A 103 23.91 12.66 -4.98
CA LEU A 103 23.95 12.05 -6.30
C LEU A 103 24.25 13.11 -7.36
N THR A 104 25.16 12.77 -8.29
CA THR A 104 25.38 13.59 -9.49
C THR A 104 24.21 13.52 -10.45
N LYS A 105 24.04 14.52 -11.33
CA LYS A 105 22.99 14.51 -12.36
C LYS A 105 23.04 13.26 -13.25
N ASP A 106 24.26 12.81 -13.61
CA ASP A 106 24.45 11.60 -14.41
C ASP A 106 24.05 10.32 -13.66
N ALA A 107 24.33 10.25 -12.34
CA ALA A 107 23.89 9.14 -11.49
C ALA A 107 22.36 9.10 -11.40
N ILE A 108 21.71 10.23 -11.20
CA ILE A 108 20.25 10.35 -11.18
C ILE A 108 19.64 9.91 -12.53
N ALA A 109 20.21 10.34 -13.64
CA ALA A 109 19.74 9.94 -14.97
C ALA A 109 19.86 8.43 -15.20
N LYS A 110 20.97 7.81 -14.81
CA LYS A 110 21.19 6.35 -14.88
C LYS A 110 20.18 5.59 -14.01
N LEU A 111 19.96 6.03 -12.78
CA LEU A 111 18.99 5.42 -11.87
C LEU A 111 17.55 5.52 -12.43
N ARG A 112 17.19 6.69 -12.97
CA ARG A 112 15.89 6.90 -13.59
C ARG A 112 15.67 6.00 -14.81
N ALA A 113 16.71 5.74 -15.60
CA ALA A 113 16.64 4.84 -16.75
C ALA A 113 16.60 3.35 -16.35
N ALA A 114 17.12 3.00 -15.17
CA ALA A 114 17.26 1.63 -14.71
C ALA A 114 16.02 1.07 -13.98
N MET A 115 15.04 1.91 -13.64
CA MET A 115 13.86 1.49 -12.88
C MET A 115 12.57 2.11 -13.42
N SER A 116 11.43 1.57 -12.98
CA SER A 116 10.14 2.14 -13.38
C SER A 116 9.99 3.58 -12.84
N PRO A 117 9.27 4.47 -13.57
CA PRO A 117 9.02 5.84 -13.11
C PRO A 117 8.43 5.90 -11.71
N THR A 118 7.64 4.91 -11.37
CA THR A 118 6.96 4.78 -10.07
C THR A 118 7.94 4.50 -8.94
N LEU A 119 8.86 3.56 -9.14
CA LEU A 119 9.90 3.25 -8.16
C LEU A 119 10.85 4.42 -7.99
N PHE A 120 11.22 5.08 -9.08
CA PHE A 120 12.08 6.25 -9.02
C PHE A 120 11.42 7.39 -8.23
N ALA A 121 10.16 7.69 -8.51
CA ALA A 121 9.44 8.75 -7.82
C ALA A 121 9.28 8.48 -6.32
N ALA A 122 9.00 7.24 -5.91
CA ALA A 122 8.89 6.90 -4.50
C ALA A 122 10.25 6.98 -3.79
N ASN A 123 11.28 6.30 -4.32
CA ASN A 123 12.55 6.14 -3.62
C ASN A 123 13.47 7.38 -3.70
N TYR A 124 13.40 8.15 -4.78
CA TYR A 124 14.34 9.24 -5.04
C TYR A 124 13.71 10.63 -5.03
N GLU A 125 12.43 10.74 -5.42
CA GLU A 125 11.70 12.01 -5.42
C GLU A 125 10.77 12.15 -4.20
N LEU A 126 10.65 11.10 -3.37
CA LEU A 126 9.81 11.02 -2.18
C LEU A 126 8.36 11.47 -2.45
N ARG A 127 7.86 11.05 -3.59
CA ARG A 127 6.49 11.34 -4.04
C ARG A 127 5.67 10.07 -4.08
N HIS A 128 4.49 10.11 -3.46
CA HIS A 128 3.48 9.12 -3.77
C HIS A 128 3.16 9.21 -5.26
N ILE A 129 3.16 8.11 -5.96
CA ILE A 129 2.47 8.07 -7.21
C ILE A 129 1.01 7.83 -6.86
N ALA A 130 0.24 8.92 -6.84
CA ALA A 130 -1.20 8.81 -6.89
C ALA A 130 -1.56 7.82 -8.01
N THR A 131 -2.60 7.07 -7.82
CA THR A 131 -3.21 6.02 -8.65
C THR A 131 -3.26 6.25 -10.18
N GLY A 132 -2.32 6.99 -10.76
CA GLY A 132 -2.09 7.15 -12.19
C GLY A 132 -1.08 6.14 -12.77
N GLY A 133 -0.59 5.19 -11.98
CA GLY A 133 0.28 4.10 -12.43
C GLY A 133 -0.47 2.77 -12.53
N GLY A 134 -1.76 2.79 -12.81
CA GLY A 134 -2.48 1.59 -13.22
C GLY A 134 -1.93 1.07 -14.55
N LEU A 135 -2.18 -0.20 -14.83
CA LEU A 135 -1.85 -0.84 -16.12
C LEU A 135 -2.41 -0.05 -17.33
N PHE A 136 -3.38 0.83 -17.07
CA PHE A 136 -4.04 1.71 -18.02
C PHE A 136 -3.86 3.16 -17.59
N GLU A 137 -3.07 3.93 -18.35
CA GLU A 137 -2.82 5.37 -18.11
C GLU A 137 -3.96 6.27 -18.59
N ALA A 138 -4.86 5.75 -19.41
CA ALA A 138 -6.01 6.47 -19.95
C ALA A 138 -7.31 5.82 -19.47
N HIS A 139 -8.28 6.66 -19.10
CA HIS A 139 -9.65 6.18 -18.93
C HIS A 139 -10.18 5.78 -20.32
N PRO A 140 -10.52 4.49 -20.54
CA PRO A 140 -11.11 4.08 -21.80
C PRO A 140 -12.41 4.86 -22.00
N PRO A 141 -12.75 5.27 -23.24
CA PRO A 141 -14.04 5.91 -23.49
C PRO A 141 -15.18 4.96 -23.14
N GLU A 142 -16.17 5.46 -22.43
CA GLU A 142 -17.36 4.73 -22.08
C GLU A 142 -18.33 4.67 -23.25
N THR A 143 -19.06 3.56 -23.36
CA THR A 143 -20.13 3.39 -24.33
C THR A 143 -21.31 2.70 -23.66
N GLU A 144 -22.52 3.11 -24.04
CA GLU A 144 -23.76 2.53 -23.51
C GLU A 144 -24.34 1.42 -24.42
N ASP A 145 -23.66 1.08 -25.52
CA ASP A 145 -24.15 0.08 -26.46
C ASP A 145 -23.85 -1.35 -25.99
N PRO A 146 -24.84 -2.08 -25.43
CA PRO A 146 -24.65 -3.43 -24.94
C PRO A 146 -24.36 -4.47 -26.05
N LEU A 147 -24.70 -4.17 -27.30
CA LEU A 147 -24.48 -5.07 -28.44
C LEU A 147 -23.00 -5.29 -28.75
N LEU A 148 -22.14 -4.40 -28.26
CA LEU A 148 -20.69 -4.53 -28.40
C LEU A 148 -20.11 -5.71 -27.61
N LEU A 149 -20.83 -6.22 -26.61
CA LEU A 149 -20.43 -7.38 -25.79
C LEU A 149 -21.04 -8.70 -26.27
N ARG A 150 -21.96 -8.65 -27.21
CA ARG A 150 -22.65 -9.85 -27.73
C ARG A 150 -21.64 -10.89 -28.23
N ASP A 151 -21.90 -12.16 -27.99
CA ASP A 151 -21.02 -13.29 -28.33
C ASP A 151 -19.63 -13.23 -27.65
N GLY A 152 -19.48 -12.40 -26.60
CA GLY A 152 -18.27 -12.28 -25.80
C GLY A 152 -18.14 -13.37 -24.74
N ILE A 153 -17.21 -13.17 -23.83
CA ILE A 153 -16.95 -14.07 -22.70
C ILE A 153 -17.23 -13.37 -21.37
N ALA A 154 -17.71 -14.13 -20.40
CA ALA A 154 -17.82 -13.69 -19.02
C ALA A 154 -16.83 -14.42 -18.14
N HIS A 155 -16.26 -13.71 -17.18
CA HIS A 155 -15.45 -14.24 -16.11
C HIS A 155 -16.01 -13.76 -14.77
N LEU A 156 -16.20 -14.69 -13.83
CA LEU A 156 -16.62 -14.40 -12.47
C LEU A 156 -15.46 -14.70 -11.51
N ASP A 157 -15.01 -13.68 -10.82
CA ASP A 157 -14.06 -13.80 -9.71
C ASP A 157 -14.86 -13.88 -8.41
N ALA A 158 -14.78 -15.03 -7.74
CA ALA A 158 -15.65 -15.38 -6.63
C ALA A 158 -15.04 -15.05 -5.28
N SER A 159 -15.69 -14.24 -4.48
CA SER A 159 -15.40 -14.09 -3.04
C SER A 159 -16.25 -15.10 -2.24
N TYR A 160 -15.64 -15.69 -1.22
CA TYR A 160 -16.33 -16.61 -0.29
C TYR A 160 -16.65 -15.95 1.06
N GLY A 161 -16.54 -14.64 1.14
CA GLY A 161 -16.87 -13.85 2.34
C GLY A 161 -15.69 -12.99 2.84
N GLY A 162 -15.89 -12.31 3.97
CA GLY A 162 -14.93 -11.36 4.50
C GLY A 162 -15.06 -9.96 3.88
N GLU A 163 -13.93 -9.28 3.71
CA GLU A 163 -13.85 -7.92 3.11
C GLU A 163 -13.66 -7.97 1.58
N ASP A 164 -13.61 -9.18 0.97
CA ASP A 164 -13.37 -9.36 -0.45
C ASP A 164 -14.62 -9.13 -1.30
N PHE A 165 -14.40 -8.90 -2.60
CA PHE A 165 -15.44 -8.61 -3.55
C PHE A 165 -15.63 -9.77 -4.54
N THR A 166 -16.89 -10.11 -4.87
CA THR A 166 -17.19 -10.89 -6.07
C THR A 166 -17.25 -9.96 -7.26
N ALA A 167 -16.57 -10.30 -8.36
CA ALA A 167 -16.48 -9.47 -9.54
C ALA A 167 -16.89 -10.23 -10.81
N LEU A 168 -17.80 -9.64 -11.59
CA LEU A 168 -18.14 -10.09 -12.93
C LEU A 168 -17.44 -9.20 -13.95
N THR A 169 -16.76 -9.82 -14.91
CA THR A 169 -16.21 -9.13 -16.07
C THR A 169 -16.76 -9.80 -17.33
N CYS A 170 -17.37 -9.01 -18.24
CA CYS A 170 -17.73 -9.44 -19.56
C CYS A 170 -16.86 -8.74 -20.59
N GLY A 171 -16.39 -9.44 -21.62
CA GLY A 171 -15.51 -8.86 -22.62
C GLY A 171 -15.70 -9.43 -24.02
N CYS A 172 -15.48 -8.58 -25.03
CA CYS A 172 -15.49 -8.95 -26.43
C CYS A 172 -14.45 -8.12 -27.20
N ILE A 173 -13.87 -8.72 -28.25
CA ILE A 173 -13.00 -7.99 -29.19
C ILE A 173 -13.73 -7.81 -30.51
N ARG A 174 -13.92 -6.56 -30.96
CA ARG A 174 -14.55 -6.23 -32.23
C ARG A 174 -13.73 -5.18 -32.96
N GLY A 175 -13.43 -5.41 -34.22
CA GLY A 175 -12.68 -4.46 -35.06
C GLY A 175 -11.32 -4.07 -34.44
N GLY A 176 -10.64 -4.98 -33.75
CA GLY A 176 -9.36 -4.73 -33.10
C GLY A 176 -9.45 -3.89 -31.80
N ARG A 177 -10.66 -3.65 -31.28
CA ARG A 177 -10.91 -2.97 -30.00
C ARG A 177 -11.47 -3.96 -29.00
N ALA A 178 -10.99 -3.85 -27.74
CA ALA A 178 -11.56 -4.58 -26.61
C ALA A 178 -12.70 -3.76 -25.99
N TYR A 179 -13.83 -4.38 -25.78
CA TYR A 179 -14.98 -3.85 -25.06
C TYR A 179 -15.12 -4.65 -23.77
N LEU A 180 -15.22 -3.94 -22.64
CA LEU A 180 -15.28 -4.54 -21.32
C LEU A 180 -16.43 -3.96 -20.52
N TYR A 181 -17.11 -4.83 -19.79
CA TYR A 181 -18.06 -4.46 -18.75
C TYR A 181 -17.59 -5.10 -17.44
N GLY A 182 -17.65 -4.34 -16.35
CA GLY A 182 -17.30 -4.81 -15.02
C GLY A 182 -18.36 -4.46 -14.00
N ARG A 183 -18.69 -5.40 -13.11
CA ARG A 183 -19.54 -5.19 -11.95
C ARG A 183 -18.95 -5.89 -10.74
N ILE A 184 -18.99 -5.24 -9.59
CA ILE A 184 -18.48 -5.79 -8.34
C ILE A 184 -19.55 -5.73 -7.24
N TRP A 185 -19.52 -6.73 -6.36
CA TRP A 185 -20.36 -6.82 -5.18
C TRP A 185 -19.49 -7.11 -3.96
N GLN A 186 -19.62 -6.36 -2.89
CA GLN A 186 -19.00 -6.69 -1.59
C GLN A 186 -19.84 -7.74 -0.87
N LYS A 187 -19.97 -8.91 -1.50
CA LYS A 187 -20.79 -10.03 -1.04
C LYS A 187 -20.18 -11.36 -1.48
N PRO A 188 -20.40 -12.45 -0.73
CA PRO A 188 -19.99 -13.77 -1.16
C PRO A 188 -20.72 -14.18 -2.45
N VAL A 189 -20.07 -14.98 -3.27
CA VAL A 189 -20.55 -15.41 -4.59
C VAL A 189 -21.91 -16.06 -4.53
N ASP A 190 -22.19 -16.89 -3.52
CA ASP A 190 -23.47 -17.61 -3.38
C ASP A 190 -24.67 -16.67 -3.31
N SER A 191 -24.48 -15.46 -2.78
CA SER A 191 -25.56 -14.47 -2.64
C SER A 191 -25.79 -13.62 -3.90
N VAL A 192 -24.90 -13.64 -4.88
CA VAL A 192 -24.95 -12.80 -6.08
C VAL A 192 -24.87 -13.59 -7.39
N LEU A 193 -24.72 -14.91 -7.32
CA LEU A 193 -24.49 -15.76 -8.48
C LEU A 193 -25.61 -15.64 -9.53
N ASP A 194 -26.88 -15.71 -9.10
CA ASP A 194 -28.02 -15.60 -10.00
C ASP A 194 -28.10 -14.23 -10.69
N GLU A 195 -27.78 -13.15 -9.94
CA GLU A 195 -27.70 -11.79 -10.46
C GLU A 195 -26.58 -11.68 -11.50
N ALA A 196 -25.38 -12.21 -11.18
CA ALA A 196 -24.22 -12.18 -12.07
C ALA A 196 -24.49 -12.99 -13.36
N LEU A 197 -25.11 -14.17 -13.26
CA LEU A 197 -25.47 -14.98 -14.41
C LEU A 197 -26.55 -14.30 -15.28
N SER A 198 -27.53 -13.66 -14.66
CA SER A 198 -28.56 -12.90 -15.36
C SER A 198 -27.97 -11.76 -16.16
N GLU A 199 -27.05 -11.01 -15.52
CA GLU A 199 -26.34 -9.89 -16.13
C GLU A 199 -25.45 -10.33 -17.29
N ALA A 200 -24.68 -11.40 -17.10
CA ALA A 200 -23.84 -11.96 -18.17
C ALA A 200 -24.69 -12.42 -19.39
N ARG A 201 -25.80 -13.09 -19.16
CA ARG A 201 -26.71 -13.49 -20.24
C ARG A 201 -27.29 -12.29 -20.98
N ARG A 202 -27.71 -11.26 -20.25
CA ARG A 202 -28.23 -10.02 -20.84
C ARG A 202 -27.24 -9.32 -21.76
N LEU A 203 -25.96 -9.37 -21.43
CA LEU A 203 -24.89 -8.67 -22.15
C LEU A 203 -24.30 -9.47 -23.31
N LEU A 204 -24.27 -10.80 -23.18
CA LEU A 204 -23.59 -11.69 -24.14
C LEU A 204 -24.53 -12.38 -25.14
N CYS A 205 -25.82 -12.42 -24.90
CA CYS A 205 -26.82 -12.96 -25.78
C CYS A 205 -27.69 -11.88 -26.41
#